data_9754f2c25f2866aab41fdb15ca0949a3
#
_entry.id   9754f2c25f2866aab41fdb15ca0949a3
#
_cell.length_a   1.000
_cell.length_b   1.000
_cell.length_c   1.000
_cell.angle_alpha   90.00
_cell.angle_beta   90.00
_cell.angle_gamma   90.00
#
_symmetry.space_group_name_H-M   'P 1'
#
loop_
_entity.id
_entity.type
_entity.pdbx_description
1 polymer ?
#
loop_
_entity_poly.entity_id
_entity_poly.type
_entity_poly.pdbx_seq_one_letter_code
_entity_poly.pdbx_strand_id
1 'polypeptide(L)'
;MSGTTGKTDMTGTGGTTGKTGPSGTTGKTGVAGASDTAGAAPARDAEALRARAVAALTAARSRTALLTDCVEDGELTAQHSPLMSPLVWDLAHIGNQEEQWLWRTVAGREALRPEIDPLYDAFAHPRAERPSLPLLAPAEARAYASDVRTRVLDVLAGARLDGSPLVDSGFAFGMIAQHEQQHDETMLITHQLRRGPAALDAPPPPAHPSGPLPEEVLVPGGPFTMGTSDEPWALDNERPAHVRAVPAFHIDVLPVTNGSYLAFMADGGYTERRWWHPEGWAQIREHGIVAPLFWQQEGGRWLRRRFGTTEPVPEDEPVLHVSWYEADAYARWAGRRLPTEAEWEKAARHDPVAGRSRRYPWGDADPGPEHANLGQRHLRPARAGSYPAGASPLGVRQLIGDVWEWTASDFLPYPGFRPFPYKEYSEVFFGPGHKVLRGGSFAVDAVACRGTFRNWDLPVRRQIFAGFRTARSAELD
;
A
#
# COMPACT_ATOMS: atom_id res chain seq x y z
N MET A 1 24.70 -0.17 -18.79
CA MET A 1 25.22 -0.82 -17.57
C MET A 1 24.19 -0.63 -16.49
N SER A 2 23.62 -1.70 -16.05
CA SER A 2 22.35 -1.81 -15.32
C SER A 2 22.55 -1.65 -13.83
N GLY A 3 21.97 -0.62 -13.27
CA GLY A 3 21.71 -0.55 -11.83
C GLY A 3 20.24 -0.86 -11.56
N THR A 4 19.89 -2.13 -11.51
CA THR A 4 18.57 -2.61 -11.10
C THR A 4 18.55 -2.84 -9.60
N THR A 5 18.04 -1.89 -8.84
CA THR A 5 17.60 -2.15 -7.48
C THR A 5 16.09 -2.08 -7.47
N GLY A 6 15.46 -3.24 -7.57
CA GLY A 6 14.02 -3.39 -7.36
C GLY A 6 13.68 -3.25 -5.87
N LYS A 7 12.43 -2.98 -5.60
CA LYS A 7 11.85 -3.23 -4.27
C LYS A 7 12.20 -4.68 -3.92
N THR A 8 13.13 -4.87 -3.00
CA THR A 8 13.54 -6.18 -2.55
C THR A 8 12.59 -6.60 -1.44
N ASP A 9 11.95 -7.72 -1.62
CA ASP A 9 11.06 -8.33 -0.65
C ASP A 9 11.88 -8.99 0.47
N MET A 10 11.29 -9.22 1.58
CA MET A 10 11.86 -9.43 2.90
C MET A 10 12.13 -10.88 3.29
N THR A 11 13.23 -11.14 3.96
CA THR A 11 13.35 -12.22 4.97
C THR A 11 14.53 -11.96 5.90
N GLY A 12 14.35 -12.16 7.18
CA GLY A 12 15.42 -12.14 8.18
C GLY A 12 15.45 -13.45 8.96
N THR A 13 16.58 -14.08 9.00
CA THR A 13 16.84 -15.27 9.83
C THR A 13 17.20 -14.89 11.26
N GLY A 14 16.57 -15.60 12.21
CA GLY A 14 16.80 -15.43 13.64
C GLY A 14 18.18 -15.91 14.12
N GLY A 15 18.70 -15.22 15.10
CA GLY A 15 19.87 -15.61 15.90
C GLY A 15 19.52 -15.63 17.38
N THR A 16 19.69 -16.79 17.98
CA THR A 16 19.49 -17.11 19.41
C THR A 16 20.65 -16.62 20.28
N THR A 17 20.33 -16.20 21.51
CA THR A 17 21.00 -16.41 22.83
C THR A 17 20.60 -15.25 23.77
N GLY A 18 20.32 -15.39 25.03
CA GLY A 18 20.53 -16.28 26.12
C GLY A 18 19.99 -15.66 27.41
N LYS A 19 19.74 -16.51 28.35
CA LYS A 19 19.16 -16.33 29.71
C LYS A 19 19.79 -15.25 30.60
N THR A 20 19.00 -14.65 31.51
CA THR A 20 19.12 -14.79 32.98
C THR A 20 18.00 -14.00 33.67
N GLY A 21 17.29 -14.64 34.62
CA GLY A 21 16.41 -13.97 35.59
C GLY A 21 17.17 -13.55 36.86
N PRO A 22 16.54 -12.89 37.80
CA PRO A 22 16.19 -13.61 39.01
C PRO A 22 14.83 -13.23 39.68
N SER A 23 14.45 -14.10 40.56
CA SER A 23 13.37 -14.23 41.49
C SER A 23 13.20 -13.09 42.52
N GLY A 24 11.96 -12.93 43.03
CA GLY A 24 11.69 -12.17 44.26
C GLY A 24 10.21 -12.28 44.72
N THR A 25 10.02 -12.80 45.87
CA THR A 25 8.90 -13.40 46.55
C THR A 25 7.86 -12.43 47.14
N THR A 26 6.61 -12.92 47.21
CA THR A 26 5.58 -12.92 48.25
C THR A 26 4.94 -11.64 48.77
N GLY A 27 3.57 -11.69 48.84
CA GLY A 27 2.71 -10.86 49.66
C GLY A 27 1.22 -11.13 49.38
N LYS A 28 0.64 -12.11 50.11
CA LYS A 28 -0.81 -12.36 50.17
C LYS A 28 -1.50 -11.35 51.10
N THR A 29 -2.56 -10.70 50.64
CA THR A 29 -3.71 -10.40 51.54
C THR A 29 -4.99 -10.43 50.68
N GLY A 30 -5.93 -11.25 51.09
CA GLY A 30 -7.21 -11.42 50.43
C GLY A 30 -8.22 -10.36 50.90
N VAL A 31 -9.10 -9.99 49.98
CA VAL A 31 -10.46 -9.50 50.27
C VAL A 31 -11.40 -10.11 49.22
N ALA A 32 -12.52 -10.61 49.72
CA ALA A 32 -13.54 -11.32 48.97
C ALA A 32 -14.47 -10.40 48.19
N GLY A 33 -14.97 -10.91 47.07
CA GLY A 33 -16.29 -10.62 46.54
C GLY A 33 -16.44 -9.40 45.67
N ALA A 34 -16.23 -9.57 44.34
CA ALA A 34 -16.89 -8.77 43.33
C ALA A 34 -17.26 -9.69 42.15
N SER A 35 -18.52 -9.64 41.80
CA SER A 35 -19.28 -10.48 40.89
C SER A 35 -18.72 -10.58 39.44
N ASP A 36 -18.98 -11.73 38.86
CA ASP A 36 -18.69 -12.30 37.52
C ASP A 36 -19.00 -11.46 36.25
N THR A 37 -18.95 -10.13 36.27
CA THR A 37 -19.13 -9.30 35.05
C THR A 37 -17.83 -8.84 34.43
N ALA A 38 -16.70 -8.98 35.11
CA ALA A 38 -15.38 -8.52 34.59
C ALA A 38 -14.73 -9.49 33.58
N GLY A 39 -15.18 -10.74 33.52
CA GLY A 39 -14.62 -11.75 32.60
C GLY A 39 -15.21 -11.75 31.18
N ALA A 40 -16.39 -11.16 30.99
CA ALA A 40 -17.10 -11.23 29.70
C ALA A 40 -16.63 -10.20 28.67
N ALA A 41 -16.12 -9.04 29.06
CA ALA A 41 -15.64 -8.00 28.16
C ALA A 41 -14.32 -8.38 27.47
N PRO A 42 -13.25 -8.78 28.18
CA PRO A 42 -11.99 -9.17 27.52
C PRO A 42 -12.12 -10.43 26.63
N ALA A 43 -13.05 -11.34 26.96
CA ALA A 43 -13.33 -12.52 26.12
C ALA A 43 -14.05 -12.15 24.83
N ARG A 44 -15.00 -11.20 24.86
CA ARG A 44 -15.69 -10.67 23.66
C ARG A 44 -14.74 -9.90 22.76
N ASP A 45 -13.84 -9.12 23.34
CA ASP A 45 -12.82 -8.38 22.57
C ASP A 45 -11.87 -9.34 21.83
N ALA A 46 -11.42 -10.42 22.47
CA ALA A 46 -10.59 -11.43 21.87
C ALA A 46 -11.32 -12.20 20.75
N GLU A 47 -12.61 -12.48 20.91
CA GLU A 47 -13.43 -13.11 19.85
C GLU A 47 -13.61 -12.18 18.63
N ALA A 48 -13.88 -10.90 18.85
CA ALA A 48 -13.98 -9.90 17.79
C ALA A 48 -12.66 -9.75 17.04
N LEU A 49 -11.53 -9.75 17.74
CA LEU A 49 -10.19 -9.72 17.13
C LEU A 49 -9.91 -10.96 16.28
N ARG A 50 -10.28 -12.17 16.77
CA ARG A 50 -10.16 -13.39 15.95
C ARG A 50 -11.04 -13.34 14.72
N ALA A 51 -12.29 -12.94 14.84
CA ALA A 51 -13.21 -12.80 13.72
C ALA A 51 -12.67 -11.83 12.68
N ARG A 52 -12.12 -10.69 13.11
CA ARG A 52 -11.46 -9.71 12.23
C ARG A 52 -10.26 -10.32 11.50
N ALA A 53 -9.39 -11.05 12.22
CA ALA A 53 -8.22 -11.69 11.63
C ALA A 53 -8.60 -12.78 10.61
N VAL A 54 -9.60 -13.63 10.95
CA VAL A 54 -10.14 -14.64 10.02
C VAL A 54 -10.68 -13.98 8.76
N ALA A 55 -11.47 -12.92 8.90
CA ALA A 55 -12.05 -12.21 7.77
C ALA A 55 -10.96 -11.61 6.86
N ALA A 56 -9.94 -10.96 7.44
CA ALA A 56 -8.85 -10.33 6.70
C ALA A 56 -8.01 -11.39 5.93
N LEU A 57 -7.61 -12.48 6.61
CA LEU A 57 -6.86 -13.58 6.00
C LEU A 57 -7.67 -14.28 4.88
N THR A 58 -8.97 -14.48 5.10
CA THR A 58 -9.84 -15.13 4.10
C THR A 58 -10.03 -14.22 2.89
N ALA A 59 -10.27 -12.92 3.09
CA ALA A 59 -10.41 -11.96 2.00
C ALA A 59 -9.15 -11.86 1.14
N ALA A 60 -7.97 -11.82 1.78
CA ALA A 60 -6.69 -11.80 1.08
C ALA A 60 -6.52 -13.06 0.21
N ARG A 61 -6.66 -14.27 0.77
CA ARG A 61 -6.52 -15.51 0.00
C ARG A 61 -7.56 -15.65 -1.12
N SER A 62 -8.78 -15.19 -0.90
CA SER A 62 -9.80 -15.18 -1.95
C SER A 62 -9.40 -14.28 -3.12
N ARG A 63 -8.76 -13.15 -2.82
CA ARG A 63 -8.21 -12.25 -3.85
C ARG A 63 -7.04 -12.89 -4.60
N THR A 64 -6.08 -13.48 -3.87
CA THR A 64 -4.97 -14.24 -4.47
C THR A 64 -5.48 -15.31 -5.43
N ALA A 65 -6.50 -16.07 -5.01
CA ALA A 65 -7.10 -17.12 -5.86
C ALA A 65 -7.70 -16.51 -7.15
N LEU A 66 -8.46 -15.41 -7.05
CA LEU A 66 -9.00 -14.73 -8.25
C LEU A 66 -7.90 -14.30 -9.22
N LEU A 67 -6.78 -13.80 -8.71
CA LEU A 67 -5.67 -13.31 -9.53
C LEU A 67 -4.84 -14.44 -10.15
N THR A 68 -4.84 -15.63 -9.56
CA THR A 68 -4.06 -16.78 -10.04
C THR A 68 -4.89 -17.79 -10.83
N ASP A 69 -6.20 -17.87 -10.59
CA ASP A 69 -7.07 -18.82 -11.27
C ASP A 69 -7.70 -18.29 -12.58
N CYS A 70 -7.57 -16.96 -12.82
CA CYS A 70 -8.06 -16.33 -14.06
C CYS A 70 -7.14 -16.54 -15.27
N VAL A 71 -5.99 -17.18 -15.11
CA VAL A 71 -5.01 -17.46 -16.16
C VAL A 71 -4.56 -18.93 -16.12
N GLU A 72 -4.07 -19.43 -17.25
CA GLU A 72 -3.55 -20.80 -17.35
C GLU A 72 -2.19 -20.95 -16.65
N ASP A 73 -1.80 -22.16 -16.29
CA ASP A 73 -0.55 -22.48 -15.59
C ASP A 73 0.70 -21.98 -16.33
N GLY A 74 0.69 -21.96 -17.66
CA GLY A 74 1.77 -21.38 -18.47
C GLY A 74 1.95 -19.88 -18.24
N GLU A 75 0.87 -19.15 -18.08
CA GLU A 75 0.89 -17.72 -17.78
C GLU A 75 1.33 -17.45 -16.33
N LEU A 76 0.98 -18.34 -15.38
CA LEU A 76 1.43 -18.25 -13.99
C LEU A 76 2.94 -18.36 -13.83
N THR A 77 3.57 -19.22 -14.64
CA THR A 77 5.03 -19.44 -14.61
C THR A 77 5.81 -18.43 -15.46
N ALA A 78 5.13 -17.75 -16.39
CA ALA A 78 5.76 -16.76 -17.26
C ALA A 78 6.14 -15.48 -16.51
N GLN A 79 7.29 -14.91 -16.82
CA GLN A 79 7.64 -13.55 -16.40
C GLN A 79 7.16 -12.54 -17.45
N HIS A 80 6.10 -11.80 -17.13
CA HIS A 80 5.52 -10.81 -18.04
C HIS A 80 6.31 -9.50 -18.13
N SER A 81 7.19 -9.26 -17.17
CA SER A 81 8.10 -8.12 -17.12
C SER A 81 9.26 -8.40 -16.16
N PRO A 82 10.49 -7.99 -16.47
CA PRO A 82 11.62 -8.12 -15.54
C PRO A 82 11.44 -7.29 -14.26
N LEU A 83 10.46 -6.39 -14.22
CA LEU A 83 10.10 -5.61 -13.04
C LEU A 83 9.24 -6.40 -12.04
N MET A 84 8.67 -7.53 -12.46
CA MET A 84 7.72 -8.33 -11.67
C MET A 84 8.16 -9.78 -11.62
N SER A 85 7.76 -10.49 -10.57
CA SER A 85 7.94 -11.95 -10.46
C SER A 85 6.95 -12.68 -11.36
N PRO A 86 7.18 -13.97 -11.69
CA PRO A 86 6.11 -14.86 -12.09
C PRO A 86 5.01 -14.93 -11.03
N LEU A 87 3.74 -14.99 -11.43
CA LEU A 87 2.61 -15.04 -10.49
C LEU A 87 2.71 -16.25 -9.54
N VAL A 88 3.23 -17.39 -10.01
CA VAL A 88 3.45 -18.58 -9.18
C VAL A 88 4.46 -18.35 -8.07
N TRP A 89 5.46 -17.47 -8.29
CA TRP A 89 6.42 -17.11 -7.25
C TRP A 89 5.72 -16.33 -6.13
N ASP A 90 4.91 -15.32 -6.48
CA ASP A 90 4.16 -14.53 -5.50
C ASP A 90 3.20 -15.43 -4.70
N LEU A 91 2.48 -16.36 -5.36
CA LEU A 91 1.58 -17.30 -4.72
C LEU A 91 2.28 -18.18 -3.67
N ALA A 92 3.43 -18.75 -4.00
CA ALA A 92 4.16 -19.60 -3.07
C ALA A 92 4.87 -18.78 -1.98
N HIS A 93 5.38 -17.60 -2.31
CA HIS A 93 6.01 -16.67 -1.36
C HIS A 93 5.05 -16.24 -0.25
N ILE A 94 3.81 -15.84 -0.58
CA ILE A 94 2.83 -15.47 0.46
C ILE A 94 2.50 -16.65 1.37
N GLY A 95 2.40 -17.88 0.83
CA GLY A 95 2.25 -19.10 1.64
C GLY A 95 3.45 -19.35 2.54
N ASN A 96 4.67 -19.16 2.04
CA ASN A 96 5.91 -19.34 2.80
C ASN A 96 6.04 -18.29 3.92
N GLN A 97 5.71 -17.02 3.66
CA GLN A 97 5.71 -15.98 4.69
C GLN A 97 4.64 -16.22 5.77
N GLU A 98 3.46 -16.68 5.38
CA GLU A 98 2.41 -17.06 6.32
C GLU A 98 2.86 -18.23 7.21
N GLU A 99 3.49 -19.26 6.63
CA GLU A 99 4.06 -20.38 7.37
C GLU A 99 5.12 -19.90 8.37
N GLN A 100 6.11 -19.11 7.92
CA GLN A 100 7.21 -18.64 8.76
C GLN A 100 6.71 -17.84 9.97
N TRP A 101 5.77 -16.94 9.77
CA TRP A 101 5.31 -16.05 10.83
C TRP A 101 4.23 -16.67 11.70
N LEU A 102 3.20 -17.26 11.12
CA LEU A 102 2.04 -17.70 11.91
C LEU A 102 2.16 -19.15 12.38
N TRP A 103 2.67 -20.03 11.55
CA TRP A 103 2.84 -21.44 11.92
C TRP A 103 4.10 -21.69 12.73
N ARG A 104 5.27 -21.20 12.26
CA ARG A 104 6.53 -21.45 12.94
C ARG A 104 6.74 -20.49 14.11
N THR A 105 6.66 -19.17 13.90
CA THR A 105 7.02 -18.18 14.93
C THR A 105 5.93 -18.02 15.99
N VAL A 106 4.68 -17.82 15.59
CA VAL A 106 3.57 -17.61 16.55
C VAL A 106 3.16 -18.93 17.23
N ALA A 107 2.98 -20.01 16.45
CA ALA A 107 2.52 -21.28 17.00
C ALA A 107 3.65 -22.21 17.47
N GLY A 108 4.92 -21.88 17.23
CA GLY A 108 6.08 -22.68 17.67
C GLY A 108 6.15 -24.05 17.00
N ARG A 109 5.69 -24.18 15.76
CA ARG A 109 5.61 -25.44 15.03
C ARG A 109 6.81 -25.63 14.11
N GLU A 110 7.13 -26.90 13.83
CA GLU A 110 8.15 -27.27 12.84
C GLU A 110 7.76 -26.82 11.43
N ALA A 111 8.78 -26.52 10.62
CA ALA A 111 8.61 -26.15 9.23
C ALA A 111 7.90 -27.27 8.45
N LEU A 112 6.94 -26.89 7.59
CA LEU A 112 6.26 -27.85 6.72
C LEU A 112 7.14 -28.23 5.52
N ARG A 113 7.81 -27.22 4.94
CA ARG A 113 8.66 -27.39 3.76
C ARG A 113 9.92 -26.51 3.84
N PRO A 114 10.87 -26.82 4.72
CA PRO A 114 12.07 -25.98 4.91
C PRO A 114 12.95 -25.87 3.66
N GLU A 115 12.87 -26.84 2.76
CA GLU A 115 13.67 -26.90 1.53
C GLU A 115 13.30 -25.81 0.51
N ILE A 116 12.09 -25.25 0.60
CA ILE A 116 11.65 -24.18 -0.31
C ILE A 116 11.94 -22.76 0.22
N ASP A 117 12.29 -22.61 1.48
CA ASP A 117 12.55 -21.29 2.08
C ASP A 117 13.55 -20.46 1.26
N PRO A 118 14.70 -21.00 0.81
CA PRO A 118 15.64 -20.24 0.01
C PRO A 118 15.09 -19.78 -1.34
N LEU A 119 14.11 -20.48 -1.92
CA LEU A 119 13.53 -20.13 -3.23
C LEU A 119 12.63 -18.90 -3.17
N TYR A 120 12.01 -18.70 -2.01
CA TYR A 120 11.02 -17.64 -1.78
C TYR A 120 11.56 -16.53 -0.87
N ASP A 121 12.89 -16.49 -0.67
CA ASP A 121 13.58 -15.36 -0.08
C ASP A 121 13.69 -14.21 -1.08
N ALA A 122 12.92 -13.18 -0.85
CA ALA A 122 12.80 -12.07 -1.76
C ALA A 122 14.03 -11.16 -1.77
N PHE A 123 14.86 -11.18 -0.73
CA PHE A 123 16.14 -10.46 -0.67
C PHE A 123 17.27 -11.21 -1.38
N ALA A 124 17.23 -12.54 -1.34
CA ALA A 124 18.23 -13.35 -2.00
C ALA A 124 18.10 -13.34 -3.52
N HIS A 125 16.88 -13.17 -4.05
CA HIS A 125 16.59 -13.33 -5.48
C HIS A 125 15.93 -12.08 -6.08
N PRO A 126 16.67 -11.26 -6.87
CA PRO A 126 16.11 -10.18 -7.66
C PRO A 126 14.98 -10.68 -8.58
N ARG A 127 13.94 -9.88 -8.78
CA ARG A 127 12.77 -10.28 -9.59
C ARG A 127 13.12 -10.83 -10.98
N ALA A 128 14.12 -10.23 -11.64
CA ALA A 128 14.56 -10.64 -12.97
C ALA A 128 15.14 -12.06 -13.01
N GLU A 129 15.62 -12.60 -11.88
CA GLU A 129 16.25 -13.90 -11.77
C GLU A 129 15.27 -15.00 -11.35
N ARG A 130 14.12 -14.65 -10.76
CA ARG A 130 13.13 -15.59 -10.23
C ARG A 130 12.62 -16.64 -11.23
N PRO A 131 12.47 -16.35 -12.54
CA PRO A 131 12.07 -17.36 -13.51
C PRO A 131 13.05 -18.53 -13.67
N SER A 132 14.32 -18.34 -13.30
CA SER A 132 15.35 -19.39 -13.39
C SER A 132 15.42 -20.30 -12.17
N LEU A 133 14.67 -20.00 -11.10
CA LEU A 133 14.62 -20.79 -9.90
C LEU A 133 13.76 -22.05 -10.11
N PRO A 134 14.05 -23.16 -9.41
CA PRO A 134 13.22 -24.35 -9.43
C PRO A 134 11.94 -24.15 -8.59
N LEU A 135 11.05 -23.25 -9.06
CA LEU A 135 9.82 -22.89 -8.38
C LEU A 135 8.86 -24.08 -8.28
N LEU A 136 7.98 -24.06 -7.29
CA LEU A 136 6.87 -25.02 -7.22
C LEU A 136 6.00 -24.93 -8.48
N ALA A 137 5.56 -26.08 -8.97
CA ALA A 137 4.57 -26.10 -10.04
C ALA A 137 3.25 -25.42 -9.57
N PRO A 138 2.45 -24.81 -10.45
CA PRO A 138 1.23 -24.10 -10.08
C PRO A 138 0.29 -24.88 -9.14
N ALA A 139 0.01 -26.15 -9.45
CA ALA A 139 -0.83 -26.99 -8.60
C ALA A 139 -0.23 -27.22 -7.21
N GLU A 140 1.09 -27.39 -7.14
CA GLU A 140 1.83 -27.60 -5.89
C GLU A 140 1.87 -26.31 -5.05
N ALA A 141 2.07 -25.15 -5.68
CA ALA A 141 2.03 -23.85 -5.02
C ALA A 141 0.65 -23.56 -4.43
N ARG A 142 -0.44 -23.84 -5.18
CA ARG A 142 -1.82 -23.71 -4.68
C ARG A 142 -2.08 -24.64 -3.49
N ALA A 143 -1.67 -25.92 -3.60
CA ALA A 143 -1.86 -26.90 -2.52
C ALA A 143 -1.10 -26.49 -1.24
N TYR A 144 0.15 -26.03 -1.40
CA TYR A 144 0.97 -25.55 -0.29
C TYR A 144 0.33 -24.34 0.40
N ALA A 145 -0.03 -23.30 -0.36
CA ALA A 145 -0.63 -22.10 0.20
C ALA A 145 -1.97 -22.40 0.90
N SER A 146 -2.76 -23.35 0.38
CA SER A 146 -4.03 -23.79 0.98
C SER A 146 -3.82 -24.59 2.27
N ASP A 147 -2.86 -25.51 2.31
CA ASP A 147 -2.54 -26.29 3.53
C ASP A 147 -2.04 -25.37 4.66
N VAL A 148 -1.13 -24.45 4.35
CA VAL A 148 -0.65 -23.44 5.32
C VAL A 148 -1.81 -22.65 5.89
N ARG A 149 -2.70 -22.09 5.06
CA ARG A 149 -3.85 -21.30 5.49
C ARG A 149 -4.80 -22.09 6.41
N THR A 150 -5.08 -23.35 6.07
CA THR A 150 -5.93 -24.21 6.89
C THR A 150 -5.35 -24.37 8.28
N ARG A 151 -4.06 -24.69 8.39
CA ARG A 151 -3.37 -24.84 9.68
C ARG A 151 -3.29 -23.52 10.47
N VAL A 152 -3.09 -22.40 9.79
CA VAL A 152 -3.05 -21.07 10.42
C VAL A 152 -4.40 -20.69 10.99
N LEU A 153 -5.50 -21.00 10.33
CA LEU A 153 -6.83 -20.76 10.87
C LEU A 153 -7.12 -21.62 12.13
N ASP A 154 -6.64 -22.86 12.16
CA ASP A 154 -6.70 -23.72 13.35
C ASP A 154 -5.87 -23.14 14.51
N VAL A 155 -4.66 -22.62 14.21
CA VAL A 155 -3.83 -21.91 15.20
C VAL A 155 -4.56 -20.69 15.74
N LEU A 156 -5.13 -19.86 14.87
CA LEU A 156 -5.84 -18.64 15.26
C LEU A 156 -7.04 -18.91 16.17
N ALA A 157 -7.75 -20.01 15.94
CA ALA A 157 -8.90 -20.41 16.76
C ALA A 157 -8.53 -20.59 18.24
N GLY A 158 -7.32 -21.10 18.52
CA GLY A 158 -6.80 -21.32 19.88
C GLY A 158 -5.78 -20.28 20.38
N ALA A 159 -5.37 -19.32 19.52
CA ALA A 159 -4.30 -18.38 19.85
C ALA A 159 -4.68 -17.42 20.96
N ARG A 160 -3.72 -17.13 21.85
CA ARG A 160 -3.77 -15.96 22.72
C ARG A 160 -3.35 -14.75 21.89
N LEU A 161 -4.18 -13.68 21.95
CA LEU A 161 -3.94 -12.44 21.23
C LEU A 161 -3.43 -11.34 22.19
N ASP A 162 -2.67 -11.77 23.19
CA ASP A 162 -2.06 -10.95 24.23
C ASP A 162 -0.73 -11.57 24.70
N GLY A 163 0.07 -10.81 25.45
CA GLY A 163 1.26 -11.31 26.15
C GLY A 163 2.58 -11.14 25.41
N SER A 164 2.57 -10.73 24.14
CA SER A 164 3.77 -10.24 23.46
C SER A 164 3.39 -9.29 22.31
N PRO A 165 4.25 -8.31 21.96
CA PRO A 165 3.95 -7.36 20.89
C PRO A 165 3.60 -8.00 19.54
N LEU A 166 4.11 -9.21 19.27
CA LEU A 166 3.86 -9.93 18.01
C LEU A 166 2.42 -10.44 17.90
N VAL A 167 1.80 -10.83 19.01
CA VAL A 167 0.43 -11.38 19.03
C VAL A 167 -0.59 -10.41 19.59
N ASP A 168 -0.15 -9.36 20.29
CA ASP A 168 -1.07 -8.38 20.89
C ASP A 168 -2.01 -7.80 19.83
N SER A 169 -3.30 -7.80 20.16
CA SER A 169 -4.37 -7.36 19.26
C SER A 169 -4.38 -8.07 17.88
N GLY A 170 -3.78 -9.26 17.79
CA GLY A 170 -3.69 -10.04 16.53
C GLY A 170 -2.72 -9.45 15.52
N PHE A 171 -1.69 -8.70 15.93
CA PHE A 171 -0.78 -7.99 15.03
C PHE A 171 -0.18 -8.89 13.94
N ALA A 172 0.40 -10.05 14.30
CA ALA A 172 1.03 -10.95 13.31
C ALA A 172 0.05 -11.41 12.24
N PHE A 173 -1.20 -11.71 12.61
CA PHE A 173 -2.25 -12.10 11.66
C PHE A 173 -2.63 -10.94 10.74
N GLY A 174 -2.76 -9.74 11.32
CA GLY A 174 -3.00 -8.52 10.55
C GLY A 174 -1.84 -8.16 9.62
N MET A 175 -0.60 -8.36 10.05
CA MET A 175 0.60 -8.15 9.23
C MET A 175 0.62 -9.10 8.02
N ILE A 176 0.34 -10.39 8.22
CA ILE A 176 0.30 -11.36 7.14
C ILE A 176 -0.84 -11.09 6.16
N ALA A 177 -2.02 -10.71 6.64
CA ALA A 177 -3.12 -10.28 5.77
C ALA A 177 -2.73 -9.04 4.92
N GLN A 178 -2.04 -8.06 5.52
CA GLN A 178 -1.52 -6.90 4.79
C GLN A 178 -0.45 -7.29 3.78
N HIS A 179 0.47 -8.19 4.14
CA HIS A 179 1.51 -8.69 3.26
C HIS A 179 0.91 -9.38 2.02
N GLU A 180 -0.07 -10.27 2.22
CA GLU A 180 -0.76 -10.93 1.10
C GLU A 180 -1.47 -9.90 0.20
N GLN A 181 -2.18 -8.91 0.75
CA GLN A 181 -2.83 -7.85 -0.02
C GLN A 181 -1.83 -6.95 -0.78
N GLN A 182 -0.63 -6.73 -0.26
CA GLN A 182 0.44 -6.03 -0.99
C GLN A 182 0.93 -6.87 -2.18
N HIS A 183 0.98 -8.19 -2.03
CA HIS A 183 1.28 -9.10 -3.15
C HIS A 183 0.12 -9.21 -4.13
N ASP A 184 -1.14 -9.14 -3.70
CA ASP A 184 -2.30 -9.05 -4.59
C ASP A 184 -2.22 -7.80 -5.49
N GLU A 185 -1.80 -6.65 -4.96
CA GLU A 185 -1.52 -5.47 -5.77
C GLU A 185 -0.36 -5.73 -6.76
N THR A 186 0.71 -6.39 -6.30
CA THR A 186 1.85 -6.78 -7.15
C THR A 186 1.42 -7.71 -8.29
N MET A 187 0.58 -8.70 -8.01
CA MET A 187 0.01 -9.59 -9.02
C MET A 187 -0.89 -8.81 -10.00
N LEU A 188 -1.68 -7.86 -9.50
CA LEU A 188 -2.51 -7.02 -10.36
C LEU A 188 -1.66 -6.13 -11.29
N ILE A 189 -0.52 -5.60 -10.83
CA ILE A 189 0.46 -4.92 -11.68
C ILE A 189 1.00 -5.88 -12.76
N THR A 190 1.25 -7.13 -12.42
CA THR A 190 1.67 -8.16 -13.38
C THR A 190 0.60 -8.37 -14.46
N HIS A 191 -0.68 -8.46 -14.07
CA HIS A 191 -1.80 -8.52 -15.01
C HIS A 191 -1.90 -7.29 -15.93
N GLN A 192 -1.62 -6.11 -15.40
CA GLN A 192 -1.58 -4.87 -16.21
C GLN A 192 -0.42 -4.90 -17.22
N LEU A 193 0.72 -5.49 -16.86
CA LEU A 193 1.88 -5.64 -17.74
C LEU A 193 1.73 -6.76 -18.77
N ARG A 194 0.95 -7.77 -18.47
CA ARG A 194 0.67 -8.91 -19.36
C ARG A 194 0.11 -8.45 -20.70
N ARG A 195 0.56 -9.06 -21.79
CA ARG A 195 0.16 -8.68 -23.17
C ARG A 195 -0.97 -9.55 -23.75
N GLY A 196 -1.47 -10.53 -23.01
CA GLY A 196 -2.56 -11.38 -23.43
C GLY A 196 -3.94 -10.68 -23.42
N PRO A 197 -5.01 -11.39 -23.79
CA PRO A 197 -6.37 -10.88 -23.71
C PRO A 197 -6.72 -10.56 -22.25
N ALA A 198 -7.79 -9.77 -22.06
CA ALA A 198 -8.28 -9.47 -20.74
C ALA A 198 -8.64 -10.77 -19.99
N ALA A 199 -8.08 -10.95 -18.79
CA ALA A 199 -8.35 -12.07 -17.91
C ALA A 199 -9.16 -11.65 -16.67
N LEU A 200 -9.22 -10.34 -16.42
CA LEU A 200 -9.93 -9.75 -15.29
C LEU A 200 -11.04 -8.84 -15.80
N ASP A 201 -12.19 -8.91 -15.18
CA ASP A 201 -13.33 -8.03 -15.43
C ASP A 201 -13.87 -7.47 -14.11
N ALA A 202 -14.36 -6.24 -14.15
CA ALA A 202 -15.00 -5.59 -13.01
C ALA A 202 -16.00 -4.52 -13.48
N PRO A 203 -17.07 -4.31 -12.72
CA PRO A 203 -18.04 -3.25 -13.03
C PRO A 203 -17.37 -1.87 -12.93
N PRO A 204 -17.84 -0.87 -13.68
CA PRO A 204 -17.32 0.50 -13.56
C PRO A 204 -17.56 1.06 -12.16
N PRO A 205 -16.72 1.98 -11.68
CA PRO A 205 -16.94 2.68 -10.43
C PRO A 205 -18.28 3.44 -10.45
N PRO A 206 -18.91 3.63 -9.29
CA PRO A 206 -20.15 4.40 -9.22
C PRO A 206 -19.91 5.85 -9.68
N ALA A 207 -20.79 6.35 -10.54
CA ALA A 207 -20.80 7.73 -10.93
C ALA A 207 -21.53 8.57 -9.86
N HIS A 208 -20.78 9.27 -9.03
CA HIS A 208 -21.35 10.26 -8.11
C HIS A 208 -21.13 11.65 -8.70
N PRO A 209 -22.16 12.29 -9.26
CA PRO A 209 -22.03 13.65 -9.73
C PRO A 209 -21.72 14.56 -8.54
N SER A 210 -20.52 15.11 -8.52
CA SER A 210 -20.19 16.17 -7.60
C SER A 210 -20.70 17.49 -8.17
N GLY A 211 -21.30 18.34 -7.34
CA GLY A 211 -21.44 19.75 -7.67
C GLY A 211 -20.06 20.39 -7.87
N PRO A 212 -20.03 21.68 -8.27
CA PRO A 212 -18.76 22.39 -8.42
C PRO A 212 -17.94 22.32 -7.12
N LEU A 213 -16.68 21.93 -7.24
CA LEU A 213 -15.72 21.85 -6.14
C LEU A 213 -14.69 22.97 -6.30
N PRO A 214 -14.14 23.53 -5.21
CA PRO A 214 -12.98 24.41 -5.33
C PRO A 214 -11.80 23.62 -5.90
N GLU A 215 -10.93 24.30 -6.62
CA GLU A 215 -9.72 23.69 -7.17
C GLU A 215 -8.76 23.26 -6.06
N GLU A 216 -8.60 24.12 -5.06
CA GLU A 216 -7.72 23.89 -3.90
C GLU A 216 -8.35 24.36 -2.60
N VAL A 217 -7.80 23.92 -1.49
CA VAL A 217 -8.15 24.39 -0.15
C VAL A 217 -6.92 24.81 0.63
N LEU A 218 -7.08 25.80 1.49
CA LEU A 218 -6.05 26.21 2.46
C LEU A 218 -6.03 25.23 3.63
N VAL A 219 -4.88 24.63 3.89
CA VAL A 219 -4.58 23.87 5.12
C VAL A 219 -3.86 24.81 6.07
N PRO A 220 -4.45 25.14 7.24
CA PRO A 220 -3.84 26.06 8.20
C PRO A 220 -2.48 25.56 8.69
N GLY A 221 -1.54 26.46 8.89
CA GLY A 221 -0.25 26.17 9.51
C GLY A 221 -0.39 25.69 10.96
N GLY A 222 0.69 25.14 11.50
CA GLY A 222 0.77 24.70 12.89
C GLY A 222 1.02 23.22 13.07
N PRO A 223 1.10 22.77 14.34
CA PRO A 223 1.40 21.38 14.68
C PRO A 223 0.20 20.47 14.44
N PHE A 224 0.48 19.20 14.16
CA PHE A 224 -0.50 18.12 14.15
C PHE A 224 0.16 16.80 14.54
N THR A 225 -0.61 15.80 14.92
CA THR A 225 -0.11 14.46 15.20
C THR A 225 -0.02 13.67 13.90
N MET A 226 1.21 13.33 13.50
CA MET A 226 1.56 12.50 12.35
C MET A 226 1.88 11.09 12.80
N GLY A 227 1.53 10.08 11.99
CA GLY A 227 1.70 8.67 12.34
C GLY A 227 0.70 8.17 13.37
N THR A 228 0.98 7.01 13.94
CA THR A 228 0.10 6.38 14.94
C THR A 228 0.89 5.61 16.00
N SER A 229 0.35 5.53 17.24
CA SER A 229 0.82 4.61 18.28
C SER A 229 -0.28 3.62 18.68
N ASP A 230 -1.53 3.91 18.33
CA ASP A 230 -2.73 3.22 18.85
C ASP A 230 -3.39 2.28 17.82
N GLU A 231 -3.02 2.38 16.53
CA GLU A 231 -3.56 1.48 15.49
C GLU A 231 -2.92 0.09 15.63
N PRO A 232 -3.70 -0.94 16.01
CA PRO A 232 -3.12 -2.25 16.38
C PRO A 232 -2.32 -2.91 15.26
N TRP A 233 -2.77 -2.76 14.02
CA TRP A 233 -2.15 -3.39 12.85
C TRP A 233 -1.27 -2.43 12.03
N ALA A 234 -0.94 -1.24 12.60
CA ALA A 234 0.00 -0.35 11.94
C ALA A 234 1.39 -0.98 11.85
N LEU A 235 2.03 -0.83 10.72
CA LEU A 235 3.37 -1.31 10.47
C LEU A 235 4.41 -0.39 11.15
N ASP A 236 5.64 -0.83 11.25
CA ASP A 236 6.69 -0.11 12.00
C ASP A 236 6.94 1.29 11.46
N ASN A 237 6.90 1.49 10.14
CA ASN A 237 7.14 2.77 9.48
C ASN A 237 6.05 3.82 9.69
N GLU A 238 4.87 3.41 10.19
CA GLU A 238 3.78 4.32 10.58
C GLU A 238 3.94 4.86 12.01
N ARG A 239 4.93 4.33 12.76
CA ARG A 239 5.13 4.52 14.20
C ARG A 239 6.46 5.23 14.52
N PRO A 240 6.53 5.90 15.69
CA PRO A 240 5.41 6.25 16.59
C PRO A 240 4.64 7.48 16.09
N ALA A 241 3.47 7.73 16.67
CA ALA A 241 2.82 9.03 16.56
C ALA A 241 3.74 10.12 17.13
N HIS A 242 3.86 11.24 16.41
CA HIS A 242 4.71 12.35 16.82
C HIS A 242 4.13 13.69 16.35
N VAL A 243 4.50 14.76 17.04
CA VAL A 243 4.05 16.10 16.66
C VAL A 243 4.92 16.62 15.51
N ARG A 244 4.26 17.03 14.42
CA ARG A 244 4.89 17.66 13.26
C ARG A 244 4.31 19.03 13.00
N ALA A 245 5.14 20.07 12.99
CA ALA A 245 4.73 21.39 12.54
C ALA A 245 4.84 21.48 11.01
N VAL A 246 3.79 22.00 10.38
CA VAL A 246 3.70 22.22 8.93
C VAL A 246 3.28 23.66 8.70
N PRO A 247 3.97 24.44 7.85
CA PRO A 247 3.50 25.77 7.45
C PRO A 247 2.14 25.71 6.76
N ALA A 248 1.43 26.83 6.68
CA ALA A 248 0.20 26.89 5.90
C ALA A 248 0.49 26.66 4.40
N PHE A 249 -0.38 25.94 3.75
CA PHE A 249 -0.26 25.61 2.33
C PHE A 249 -1.63 25.41 1.69
N HIS A 250 -1.68 25.50 0.37
CA HIS A 250 -2.84 25.08 -0.41
C HIS A 250 -2.58 23.69 -1.01
N ILE A 251 -3.62 22.87 -1.09
CA ILE A 251 -3.57 21.54 -1.70
C ILE A 251 -4.78 21.36 -2.60
N ASP A 252 -4.62 20.67 -3.73
CA ASP A 252 -5.71 20.32 -4.64
C ASP A 252 -6.78 19.52 -3.91
N VAL A 253 -8.05 19.87 -4.15
CA VAL A 253 -9.19 19.12 -3.60
C VAL A 253 -9.26 17.72 -4.22
N LEU A 254 -8.88 17.59 -5.48
CA LEU A 254 -8.91 16.37 -6.27
C LEU A 254 -7.49 15.94 -6.69
N PRO A 255 -7.25 14.65 -6.97
CA PRO A 255 -6.04 14.26 -7.67
C PRO A 255 -6.02 14.84 -9.09
N VAL A 256 -4.81 15.02 -9.66
CA VAL A 256 -4.64 15.46 -11.05
C VAL A 256 -5.31 14.49 -12.00
N THR A 257 -6.16 15.01 -12.88
CA THR A 257 -6.91 14.18 -13.84
C THR A 257 -6.14 13.94 -15.13
N ASN A 258 -6.57 12.94 -15.90
CA ASN A 258 -6.04 12.68 -17.24
C ASN A 258 -6.19 13.92 -18.15
N GLY A 259 -7.33 14.64 -18.07
CA GLY A 259 -7.55 15.85 -18.87
C GLY A 259 -6.55 16.95 -18.55
N SER A 260 -6.29 17.21 -17.26
CA SER A 260 -5.26 18.15 -16.83
C SER A 260 -3.87 17.72 -17.27
N TYR A 261 -3.60 16.41 -17.24
CA TYR A 261 -2.31 15.87 -17.68
C TYR A 261 -2.13 15.96 -19.21
N LEU A 262 -3.21 15.77 -19.98
CA LEU A 262 -3.21 16.00 -21.43
C LEU A 262 -2.88 17.44 -21.81
N ALA A 263 -3.36 18.43 -21.02
CA ALA A 263 -3.00 19.84 -21.21
C ALA A 263 -1.49 20.06 -20.99
N PHE A 264 -0.89 19.49 -19.94
CA PHE A 264 0.56 19.50 -19.75
C PHE A 264 1.32 18.91 -20.94
N MET A 265 0.87 17.76 -21.43
CA MET A 265 1.49 17.10 -22.59
C MET A 265 1.40 17.96 -23.84
N ALA A 266 0.23 18.58 -24.10
CA ALA A 266 -0.01 19.44 -25.25
C ALA A 266 0.84 20.73 -25.23
N ASP A 267 1.14 21.26 -24.02
CA ASP A 267 2.01 22.42 -23.81
C ASP A 267 3.51 22.06 -23.77
N GLY A 268 3.89 20.92 -24.34
CA GLY A 268 5.27 20.48 -24.44
C GLY A 268 5.87 19.84 -23.19
N GLY A 269 5.04 19.31 -22.30
CA GLY A 269 5.46 18.73 -21.04
C GLY A 269 6.62 17.75 -21.14
N TYR A 270 6.67 16.92 -22.17
CA TYR A 270 7.76 15.95 -22.40
C TYR A 270 8.91 16.47 -23.29
N THR A 271 8.82 17.69 -23.78
CA THR A 271 9.84 18.30 -24.68
C THR A 271 10.60 19.46 -24.04
N GLU A 272 10.05 20.05 -23.00
CA GLU A 272 10.58 21.23 -22.32
C GLU A 272 11.39 20.85 -21.07
N ARG A 273 12.74 20.84 -21.18
CA ARG A 273 13.65 20.47 -20.08
C ARG A 273 13.43 21.26 -18.78
N ARG A 274 12.98 22.51 -18.88
CA ARG A 274 12.83 23.40 -17.72
C ARG A 274 11.88 22.87 -16.62
N TRP A 275 10.96 21.98 -16.97
CA TRP A 275 10.00 21.40 -16.03
C TRP A 275 10.59 20.21 -15.25
N TRP A 276 11.63 19.58 -15.76
CA TRP A 276 12.10 18.27 -15.28
C TRP A 276 13.24 18.37 -14.29
N HIS A 277 13.18 17.50 -13.30
CA HIS A 277 14.36 17.14 -12.53
C HIS A 277 15.43 16.58 -13.46
N PRO A 278 16.74 16.88 -13.25
CA PRO A 278 17.80 16.42 -14.15
C PRO A 278 17.80 14.93 -14.46
N GLU A 279 17.59 14.09 -13.42
CA GLU A 279 17.53 12.63 -13.58
C GLU A 279 16.28 12.18 -14.34
N GLY A 280 15.12 12.80 -14.08
CA GLY A 280 13.87 12.53 -14.81
C GLY A 280 14.00 12.89 -16.29
N TRP A 281 14.66 14.02 -16.59
CA TRP A 281 14.94 14.40 -17.98
C TRP A 281 15.83 13.38 -18.68
N ALA A 282 16.92 12.93 -18.01
CA ALA A 282 17.79 11.91 -18.56
C ALA A 282 17.02 10.61 -18.85
N GLN A 283 16.18 10.18 -17.93
CA GLN A 283 15.36 8.97 -18.06
C GLN A 283 14.39 9.05 -19.25
N ILE A 284 13.61 10.14 -19.38
CA ILE A 284 12.65 10.24 -20.49
C ILE A 284 13.36 10.27 -21.84
N ARG A 285 14.56 10.87 -21.92
CA ARG A 285 15.36 10.91 -23.16
C ARG A 285 15.97 9.56 -23.48
N GLU A 286 16.50 8.85 -22.49
CA GLU A 286 17.11 7.53 -22.66
C GLU A 286 16.09 6.49 -23.13
N HIS A 287 14.88 6.54 -22.55
CA HIS A 287 13.84 5.54 -22.84
C HIS A 287 12.76 6.01 -23.82
N GLY A 288 12.89 7.20 -24.41
CA GLY A 288 11.93 7.72 -25.38
C GLY A 288 10.53 7.90 -24.80
N ILE A 289 10.43 8.29 -23.53
CA ILE A 289 9.14 8.45 -22.82
C ILE A 289 8.49 9.76 -23.28
N VAL A 290 7.24 9.68 -23.72
CA VAL A 290 6.48 10.82 -24.26
C VAL A 290 5.06 10.93 -23.70
N ALA A 291 4.64 9.99 -22.82
CA ALA A 291 3.30 9.92 -22.23
C ALA A 291 3.33 9.01 -21.00
N PRO A 292 2.30 8.99 -20.14
CA PRO A 292 2.11 7.99 -19.09
C PRO A 292 2.25 6.56 -19.63
N LEU A 293 2.74 5.63 -18.80
CA LEU A 293 2.91 4.25 -19.25
C LEU A 293 1.55 3.66 -19.64
N PHE A 294 1.52 2.84 -20.69
CA PHE A 294 0.32 2.26 -21.31
C PHE A 294 -0.52 3.21 -22.15
N TRP A 295 -0.14 4.48 -22.30
CA TRP A 295 -0.79 5.37 -23.25
C TRP A 295 -0.14 5.28 -24.62
N GLN A 296 -0.96 5.37 -25.67
CA GLN A 296 -0.53 5.43 -27.06
C GLN A 296 -1.40 6.40 -27.84
N GLN A 297 -0.85 7.02 -28.89
CA GLN A 297 -1.61 7.89 -29.77
C GLN A 297 -2.01 7.14 -31.03
N GLU A 298 -3.30 7.17 -31.37
CA GLU A 298 -3.82 6.58 -32.57
C GLU A 298 -4.87 7.52 -33.20
N GLY A 299 -4.70 7.84 -34.48
CA GLY A 299 -5.63 8.73 -35.20
C GLY A 299 -5.80 10.12 -34.53
N GLY A 300 -4.77 10.64 -33.87
CA GLY A 300 -4.81 11.92 -33.17
C GLY A 300 -5.47 11.86 -31.78
N ARG A 301 -5.89 10.68 -31.33
CA ARG A 301 -6.50 10.47 -30.01
C ARG A 301 -5.55 9.70 -29.11
N TRP A 302 -5.59 9.99 -27.81
CA TRP A 302 -4.91 9.20 -26.80
C TRP A 302 -5.77 8.03 -26.36
N LEU A 303 -5.20 6.83 -26.44
CA LEU A 303 -5.74 5.58 -25.93
C LEU A 303 -4.89 5.09 -24.77
N ARG A 304 -5.49 4.36 -23.85
CA ARG A 304 -4.76 3.63 -22.81
C ARG A 304 -5.07 2.13 -22.90
N ARG A 305 -4.08 1.31 -22.57
CA ARG A 305 -4.27 -0.11 -22.33
C ARG A 305 -4.51 -0.34 -20.83
N ARG A 306 -5.59 -1.04 -20.50
CA ARG A 306 -5.97 -1.41 -19.13
C ARG A 306 -6.34 -2.89 -19.11
N PHE A 307 -5.55 -3.70 -18.41
CA PHE A 307 -5.75 -5.16 -18.24
C PHE A 307 -6.09 -5.89 -19.56
N GLY A 308 -5.35 -5.60 -20.63
CA GLY A 308 -5.57 -6.23 -21.95
C GLY A 308 -6.62 -5.54 -22.83
N THR A 309 -7.36 -4.57 -22.31
CA THR A 309 -8.34 -3.78 -23.08
C THR A 309 -7.75 -2.42 -23.45
N THR A 310 -7.93 -2.00 -24.71
CA THR A 310 -7.55 -0.65 -25.16
C THR A 310 -8.81 0.20 -25.24
N GLU A 311 -8.78 1.38 -24.63
CA GLU A 311 -9.92 2.31 -24.55
C GLU A 311 -9.42 3.76 -24.70
N PRO A 312 -10.28 4.72 -25.14
CA PRO A 312 -9.96 6.14 -25.07
C PRO A 312 -9.59 6.53 -23.62
N VAL A 313 -8.61 7.44 -23.47
CA VAL A 313 -8.25 7.95 -22.15
C VAL A 313 -9.41 8.76 -21.57
N PRO A 314 -9.99 8.36 -20.41
CA PRO A 314 -11.07 9.12 -19.77
C PRO A 314 -10.50 10.37 -19.10
N GLU A 315 -10.89 11.55 -19.55
CA GLU A 315 -10.30 12.81 -19.11
C GLU A 315 -10.57 13.13 -17.63
N ASP A 316 -11.65 12.62 -17.08
CA ASP A 316 -12.13 12.89 -15.73
C ASP A 316 -11.68 11.87 -14.66
N GLU A 317 -10.89 10.86 -15.03
CA GLU A 317 -10.25 9.96 -14.07
C GLU A 317 -8.88 10.51 -13.63
N PRO A 318 -8.42 10.22 -12.40
CA PRO A 318 -7.05 10.50 -11.98
C PRO A 318 -6.02 9.93 -12.96
N VAL A 319 -4.97 10.69 -13.25
CA VAL A 319 -3.85 10.20 -14.03
C VAL A 319 -3.15 9.05 -13.31
N LEU A 320 -2.77 8.03 -14.07
CA LEU A 320 -2.21 6.79 -13.54
C LEU A 320 -0.97 6.39 -14.34
N HIS A 321 -0.09 5.62 -13.70
CA HIS A 321 1.12 5.09 -14.35
C HIS A 321 2.12 6.17 -14.76
N VAL A 322 2.28 7.17 -13.92
CA VAL A 322 3.31 8.21 -14.00
C VAL A 322 4.38 7.97 -12.93
N SER A 323 5.63 8.24 -13.26
CA SER A 323 6.74 8.25 -12.31
C SER A 323 6.68 9.48 -11.41
N TRP A 324 7.46 9.47 -10.33
CA TRP A 324 7.64 10.65 -9.49
C TRP A 324 8.16 11.85 -10.30
N TYR A 325 9.09 11.62 -11.24
CA TYR A 325 9.64 12.67 -12.09
C TYR A 325 8.60 13.28 -13.03
N GLU A 326 7.68 12.48 -13.55
CA GLU A 326 6.55 12.95 -14.37
C GLU A 326 5.57 13.79 -13.54
N ALA A 327 5.28 13.36 -12.31
CA ALA A 327 4.46 14.10 -11.36
C ALA A 327 5.09 15.44 -10.94
N ASP A 328 6.40 15.46 -10.66
CA ASP A 328 7.16 16.68 -10.33
C ASP A 328 7.23 17.65 -11.52
N ALA A 329 7.42 17.12 -12.73
CA ALA A 329 7.44 17.94 -13.95
C ALA A 329 6.09 18.61 -14.23
N TYR A 330 4.99 17.87 -14.06
CA TYR A 330 3.65 18.44 -14.15
C TYR A 330 3.45 19.55 -13.09
N ALA A 331 3.81 19.27 -11.83
CA ALA A 331 3.64 20.23 -10.75
C ALA A 331 4.41 21.55 -11.03
N ARG A 332 5.64 21.46 -11.53
CA ARG A 332 6.43 22.64 -11.92
C ARG A 332 5.82 23.38 -13.11
N TRP A 333 5.30 22.66 -14.11
CA TRP A 333 4.58 23.27 -15.23
C TRP A 333 3.37 24.07 -14.76
N ALA A 334 2.61 23.52 -13.81
CA ALA A 334 1.45 24.17 -13.21
C ALA A 334 1.81 25.33 -12.24
N GLY A 335 3.12 25.67 -12.06
CA GLY A 335 3.56 26.66 -11.07
C GLY A 335 3.35 26.21 -9.63
N ARG A 336 3.33 24.91 -9.39
CA ARG A 336 3.06 24.24 -8.11
C ARG A 336 4.19 23.27 -7.74
N ARG A 337 3.98 22.45 -6.75
CA ARG A 337 4.87 21.37 -6.32
C ARG A 337 4.07 20.16 -5.84
N LEU A 338 4.74 19.03 -5.67
CA LEU A 338 4.14 17.92 -4.94
C LEU A 338 4.02 18.29 -3.44
N PRO A 339 2.98 17.83 -2.74
CA PRO A 339 2.90 17.95 -1.29
C PRO A 339 4.02 17.12 -0.64
N THR A 340 4.56 17.58 0.47
CA THR A 340 5.33 16.73 1.35
C THR A 340 4.43 15.66 1.98
N GLU A 341 5.00 14.56 2.44
CA GLU A 341 4.25 13.52 3.15
C GLU A 341 3.48 14.09 4.36
N ALA A 342 4.11 15.00 5.11
CA ALA A 342 3.48 15.63 6.27
C ALA A 342 2.31 16.55 5.88
N GLU A 343 2.42 17.28 4.78
CA GLU A 343 1.32 18.09 4.25
C GLU A 343 0.16 17.21 3.79
N TRP A 344 0.46 16.13 3.07
CA TRP A 344 -0.55 15.18 2.63
C TRP A 344 -1.31 14.58 3.84
N GLU A 345 -0.58 14.08 4.85
CA GLU A 345 -1.20 13.47 6.02
C GLU A 345 -2.00 14.47 6.85
N LYS A 346 -1.52 15.71 6.98
CA LYS A 346 -2.25 16.79 7.65
C LYS A 346 -3.55 17.11 6.93
N ALA A 347 -3.53 17.27 5.61
CA ALA A 347 -4.72 17.53 4.81
C ALA A 347 -5.73 16.38 4.87
N ALA A 348 -5.24 15.14 4.97
CA ALA A 348 -6.06 13.94 5.05
C ALA A 348 -6.73 13.75 6.41
N ARG A 349 -5.98 13.91 7.50
CA ARG A 349 -6.39 13.39 8.81
C ARG A 349 -6.63 14.46 9.88
N HIS A 350 -5.96 15.61 9.78
CA HIS A 350 -6.04 16.60 10.84
C HIS A 350 -7.40 17.29 10.83
N ASP A 351 -8.13 17.15 11.94
CA ASP A 351 -9.37 17.88 12.19
C ASP A 351 -9.05 19.15 12.97
N PRO A 352 -9.07 20.33 12.34
CA PRO A 352 -8.72 21.58 13.03
C PRO A 352 -9.76 22.02 14.06
N VAL A 353 -10.99 21.52 13.97
CA VAL A 353 -12.07 21.81 14.94
C VAL A 353 -11.91 20.95 16.17
N ALA A 354 -11.66 19.64 15.97
CA ALA A 354 -11.47 18.71 17.08
C ALA A 354 -10.04 18.75 17.68
N GLY A 355 -9.08 19.38 16.99
CA GLY A 355 -7.68 19.48 17.42
C GLY A 355 -6.95 18.13 17.45
N ARG A 356 -7.41 17.15 16.66
CA ARG A 356 -6.82 15.79 16.60
C ARG A 356 -6.71 15.27 15.19
N SER A 357 -5.86 14.25 14.99
CA SER A 357 -5.82 13.48 13.75
C SER A 357 -6.81 12.31 13.81
N ARG A 358 -7.56 12.10 12.73
CA ARG A 358 -8.49 10.98 12.56
C ARG A 358 -7.75 9.74 12.02
N ARG A 359 -8.37 8.59 12.08
CA ARG A 359 -7.85 7.35 11.48
C ARG A 359 -7.88 7.41 9.94
N TYR A 360 -9.00 7.86 9.39
CA TYR A 360 -9.22 8.11 7.96
C TYR A 360 -9.67 9.55 7.74
N PRO A 361 -9.69 10.04 6.50
CA PRO A 361 -10.20 11.39 6.20
C PRO A 361 -11.62 11.63 6.72
N TRP A 362 -12.52 10.68 6.56
CA TRP A 362 -13.92 10.76 7.00
C TRP A 362 -14.16 10.54 8.49
N GLY A 363 -13.17 10.04 9.22
CA GLY A 363 -13.30 9.74 10.65
C GLY A 363 -12.59 8.47 11.06
N ASP A 364 -13.12 7.77 12.05
CA ASP A 364 -12.50 6.59 12.63
C ASP A 364 -13.17 5.26 12.21
N ALA A 365 -14.29 5.34 11.45
CA ALA A 365 -14.99 4.17 10.92
C ALA A 365 -14.18 3.46 9.82
N ASP A 366 -14.26 2.14 9.79
CA ASP A 366 -13.62 1.35 8.73
C ASP A 366 -14.13 1.75 7.34
N PRO A 367 -13.31 1.62 6.27
CA PRO A 367 -13.71 1.96 4.92
C PRO A 367 -14.90 1.17 4.42
N GLY A 368 -15.95 1.86 3.98
CA GLY A 368 -17.05 1.30 3.22
C GLY A 368 -16.96 1.66 1.73
N PRO A 369 -17.82 1.04 0.89
CA PRO A 369 -17.87 1.30 -0.55
C PRO A 369 -18.28 2.75 -0.90
N GLU A 370 -18.87 3.47 0.05
CA GLU A 370 -19.27 4.88 -0.08
C GLU A 370 -18.10 5.85 0.19
N HIS A 371 -17.04 5.38 0.88
CA HIS A 371 -15.92 6.21 1.31
C HIS A 371 -14.79 6.25 0.28
N ALA A 372 -14.46 5.09 -0.33
CA ALA A 372 -13.27 4.96 -1.16
C ALA A 372 -13.35 3.82 -2.17
N ASN A 373 -12.61 3.96 -3.25
CA ASN A 373 -12.37 2.91 -4.24
C ASN A 373 -11.19 2.04 -3.80
N LEU A 374 -11.48 0.91 -3.19
CA LEU A 374 -10.53 -0.05 -2.66
C LEU A 374 -10.94 -1.49 -3.01
N GLY A 375 -10.06 -2.46 -2.79
CA GLY A 375 -10.35 -3.89 -2.85
C GLY A 375 -10.53 -4.44 -4.26
N GLN A 376 -9.94 -3.79 -5.27
CA GLN A 376 -9.97 -4.22 -6.67
C GLN A 376 -11.40 -4.39 -7.24
N ARG A 377 -12.38 -3.69 -6.67
CA ARG A 377 -13.81 -3.83 -7.06
C ARG A 377 -14.10 -3.34 -8.47
N HIS A 378 -13.33 -2.38 -8.96
CA HIS A 378 -13.58 -1.70 -10.23
C HIS A 378 -12.43 -1.76 -11.22
N LEU A 379 -11.26 -2.23 -10.82
CA LEU A 379 -10.03 -2.37 -11.63
C LEU A 379 -9.65 -1.10 -12.40
N ARG A 380 -10.04 0.08 -11.88
CA ARG A 380 -9.74 1.41 -12.43
C ARG A 380 -10.03 2.50 -11.40
N PRO A 381 -9.40 3.66 -11.49
CA PRO A 381 -9.81 4.83 -10.70
C PRO A 381 -11.24 5.24 -11.01
N ALA A 382 -11.93 5.81 -10.03
CA ALA A 382 -13.19 6.49 -10.25
C ALA A 382 -12.96 7.90 -10.79
N ARG A 383 -14.00 8.49 -11.36
CA ARG A 383 -13.99 9.90 -11.80
C ARG A 383 -13.59 10.80 -10.62
N ALA A 384 -12.80 11.82 -10.91
CA ALA A 384 -12.43 12.82 -9.92
C ALA A 384 -13.69 13.51 -9.34
N GLY A 385 -13.71 13.62 -8.00
CA GLY A 385 -14.89 14.11 -7.26
C GLY A 385 -15.86 13.04 -6.79
N SER A 386 -15.64 11.76 -7.14
CA SER A 386 -16.38 10.64 -6.57
C SER A 386 -16.14 10.51 -5.06
N TYR A 387 -16.95 9.69 -4.37
CA TYR A 387 -16.84 9.40 -2.94
C TYR A 387 -16.91 10.62 -2.01
N PRO A 388 -17.97 11.43 -2.06
CA PRO A 388 -18.11 12.60 -1.20
C PRO A 388 -18.09 12.27 0.30
N ALA A 389 -18.54 11.06 0.69
CA ALA A 389 -18.47 10.60 2.07
C ALA A 389 -17.03 10.31 2.54
N GLY A 390 -16.08 10.16 1.63
CA GLY A 390 -14.65 9.97 1.90
C GLY A 390 -13.84 11.26 2.07
N ALA A 391 -14.50 12.43 2.10
CA ALA A 391 -13.82 13.72 2.21
C ALA A 391 -13.14 13.91 3.58
N SER A 392 -12.01 14.61 3.57
CA SER A 392 -11.33 15.04 4.80
C SER A 392 -12.07 16.16 5.51
N PRO A 393 -11.68 16.53 6.77
CA PRO A 393 -12.27 17.66 7.48
C PRO A 393 -12.22 18.98 6.72
N LEU A 394 -11.25 19.12 5.83
CA LEU A 394 -11.04 20.32 5.00
C LEU A 394 -11.71 20.20 3.62
N GLY A 395 -12.43 19.11 3.33
CA GLY A 395 -13.11 18.88 2.07
C GLY A 395 -12.26 18.32 0.95
N VAL A 396 -11.00 17.94 1.21
CA VAL A 396 -10.15 17.23 0.23
C VAL A 396 -10.69 15.83 -0.02
N ARG A 397 -10.81 15.42 -1.27
CA ARG A 397 -11.45 14.16 -1.67
C ARG A 397 -10.48 13.16 -2.25
N GLN A 398 -10.92 11.89 -2.27
CA GLN A 398 -10.17 10.77 -2.86
C GLN A 398 -8.71 10.69 -2.37
N LEU A 399 -8.51 11.02 -1.08
CA LEU A 399 -7.21 10.85 -0.42
C LEU A 399 -6.93 9.38 -0.07
N ILE A 400 -7.95 8.55 -0.07
CA ILE A 400 -7.86 7.11 0.17
C ILE A 400 -8.46 6.38 -1.03
N GLY A 401 -7.71 5.40 -1.56
CA GLY A 401 -8.12 4.64 -2.74
C GLY A 401 -7.83 5.36 -4.06
N ASP A 402 -8.38 4.86 -5.14
CA ASP A 402 -8.19 5.29 -6.51
C ASP A 402 -6.74 5.17 -7.01
N VAL A 403 -5.83 6.02 -6.56
CA VAL A 403 -4.42 6.01 -6.95
C VAL A 403 -3.52 6.25 -5.75
N TRP A 404 -2.40 5.55 -5.67
CA TRP A 404 -1.31 5.99 -4.81
C TRP A 404 -0.87 7.39 -5.21
N GLU A 405 -0.62 8.27 -4.25
CA GLU A 405 -0.20 9.63 -4.54
C GLU A 405 1.28 9.83 -4.21
N TRP A 406 2.07 10.19 -5.22
CA TRP A 406 3.45 10.61 -5.05
C TRP A 406 3.54 11.85 -4.18
N THR A 407 4.45 11.83 -3.21
CA THR A 407 4.80 13.00 -2.40
C THR A 407 6.20 13.49 -2.71
N ALA A 408 6.54 14.71 -2.31
CA ALA A 408 7.89 15.25 -2.46
C ALA A 408 8.91 14.59 -1.52
N SER A 409 8.44 13.85 -0.49
CA SER A 409 9.27 13.34 0.58
C SER A 409 10.03 12.09 0.21
N ASP A 410 11.29 12.02 0.62
CA ASP A 410 12.03 10.77 0.66
C ASP A 410 11.47 9.85 1.76
N PHE A 411 11.62 8.54 1.58
CA PHE A 411 11.20 7.58 2.59
C PHE A 411 12.22 7.54 3.73
N LEU A 412 11.90 8.25 4.81
CA LEU A 412 12.76 8.37 5.99
C LEU A 412 12.04 7.85 7.25
N PRO A 413 12.79 7.40 8.28
CA PRO A 413 12.18 6.98 9.52
C PRO A 413 11.53 8.16 10.26
N TYR A 414 10.44 7.89 10.97
CA TYR A 414 9.87 8.85 11.89
C TYR A 414 10.76 9.04 13.14
N PRO A 415 10.72 10.20 13.82
CA PRO A 415 11.43 10.38 15.08
C PRO A 415 11.03 9.31 16.09
N GLY A 416 12.00 8.56 16.61
CA GLY A 416 11.76 7.46 17.55
C GLY A 416 11.37 6.13 16.89
N PHE A 417 11.49 6.00 15.58
CA PHE A 417 11.30 4.73 14.85
C PHE A 417 12.07 3.59 15.49
N ARG A 418 11.47 2.41 15.51
CA ARG A 418 12.09 1.13 15.86
C ARG A 418 11.58 0.05 14.92
N PRO A 419 12.47 -0.74 14.29
CA PRO A 419 12.03 -1.82 13.41
C PRO A 419 11.21 -2.85 14.18
N PHE A 420 10.10 -3.30 13.59
CA PHE A 420 9.23 -4.32 14.17
C PHE A 420 8.32 -4.95 13.08
N PRO A 421 8.18 -6.28 13.06
CA PRO A 421 8.88 -7.28 13.91
C PRO A 421 10.31 -7.56 13.43
N TYR A 422 10.72 -7.06 12.26
CA TYR A 422 12.04 -7.24 11.66
C TYR A 422 12.42 -5.99 10.84
N LYS A 423 13.74 -5.71 10.77
CA LYS A 423 14.29 -4.49 10.16
C LYS A 423 14.10 -4.42 8.64
N GLU A 424 14.02 -5.56 7.99
CA GLU A 424 13.94 -5.68 6.54
C GLU A 424 12.59 -5.18 5.99
N TYR A 425 11.57 -5.01 6.87
CA TYR A 425 10.29 -4.48 6.43
C TYR A 425 10.42 -3.03 5.92
N SER A 426 11.07 -2.15 6.66
CA SER A 426 11.16 -0.72 6.35
C SER A 426 12.57 -0.17 6.37
N GLU A 427 13.38 -0.52 7.38
CA GLU A 427 14.64 0.17 7.70
C GLU A 427 15.64 0.14 6.54
N VAL A 428 15.70 -0.98 5.81
CA VAL A 428 16.64 -1.17 4.68
C VAL A 428 16.29 -0.31 3.46
N PHE A 429 15.08 0.25 3.41
CA PHE A 429 14.61 1.10 2.31
C PHE A 429 14.69 2.60 2.62
N PHE A 430 15.01 2.97 3.86
CA PHE A 430 15.14 4.39 4.21
C PHE A 430 16.29 5.05 3.47
N GLY A 431 16.02 6.23 2.95
CA GLY A 431 17.01 7.05 2.26
C GLY A 431 16.45 7.84 1.09
N PRO A 432 17.31 8.59 0.39
CA PRO A 432 16.88 9.45 -0.72
C PRO A 432 16.53 8.68 -2.01
N GLY A 433 16.78 7.37 -2.05
CA GLY A 433 16.51 6.53 -3.22
C GLY A 433 15.03 6.21 -3.44
N HIS A 434 14.21 6.35 -2.40
CA HIS A 434 12.78 6.04 -2.45
C HIS A 434 11.94 7.26 -2.11
N LYS A 435 10.83 7.45 -2.84
CA LYS A 435 9.84 8.48 -2.57
C LYS A 435 8.60 7.88 -1.92
N VAL A 436 8.02 8.63 -0.99
CA VAL A 436 6.82 8.20 -0.28
C VAL A 436 5.59 8.33 -1.17
N LEU A 437 4.76 7.29 -1.13
CA LEU A 437 3.44 7.20 -1.71
C LEU A 437 2.40 7.10 -0.60
N ARG A 438 1.27 7.80 -0.75
CA ARG A 438 0.20 7.84 0.24
C ARG A 438 -1.15 7.48 -0.36
N GLY A 439 -2.08 7.09 0.50
CA GLY A 439 -3.50 7.00 0.20
C GLY A 439 -4.00 5.64 -0.26
N GLY A 440 -3.17 4.77 -0.79
CA GLY A 440 -3.61 3.53 -1.43
C GLY A 440 -4.16 3.74 -2.82
N SER A 441 -4.33 2.65 -3.56
CA SER A 441 -4.95 2.66 -4.90
C SER A 441 -6.23 1.81 -4.91
N PHE A 442 -6.95 1.80 -6.02
CA PHE A 442 -8.09 0.88 -6.22
C PHE A 442 -7.68 -0.61 -6.08
N ALA A 443 -6.38 -0.88 -6.20
CA ALA A 443 -5.82 -2.24 -6.14
C ALA A 443 -5.55 -2.74 -4.71
N VAL A 444 -5.57 -1.88 -3.71
CA VAL A 444 -5.31 -2.23 -2.29
C VAL A 444 -6.60 -2.51 -1.56
N ASP A 445 -6.56 -3.44 -0.62
CA ASP A 445 -7.66 -3.67 0.33
C ASP A 445 -7.59 -2.74 1.54
N ALA A 446 -8.74 -2.56 2.20
CA ALA A 446 -8.87 -1.73 3.40
C ALA A 446 -7.90 -2.11 4.53
N VAL A 447 -7.51 -3.39 4.65
CA VAL A 447 -6.58 -3.85 5.68
C VAL A 447 -5.17 -3.28 5.48
N ALA A 448 -4.77 -3.04 4.23
CA ALA A 448 -3.48 -2.48 3.84
C ALA A 448 -3.58 -0.98 3.45
N CYS A 449 -4.60 -0.29 3.94
CA CYS A 449 -4.82 1.12 3.63
C CYS A 449 -5.43 1.86 4.82
N ARG A 450 -4.79 2.94 5.25
CA ARG A 450 -5.28 3.88 6.28
C ARG A 450 -4.60 5.22 6.12
N GLY A 451 -5.07 6.22 6.82
CA GLY A 451 -4.52 7.58 6.70
C GLY A 451 -3.05 7.70 7.12
N THR A 452 -2.52 6.73 7.89
CA THR A 452 -1.11 6.67 8.30
C THR A 452 -0.26 5.74 7.43
N PHE A 453 -0.88 4.87 6.62
CA PHE A 453 -0.16 3.88 5.82
C PHE A 453 0.85 4.55 4.88
N ARG A 454 2.07 4.03 4.87
CA ARG A 454 3.17 4.55 4.06
C ARG A 454 3.59 3.49 3.05
N ASN A 455 3.51 3.80 1.78
CA ASN A 455 4.16 3.05 0.72
C ASN A 455 5.33 3.84 0.17
N TRP A 456 6.24 3.19 -0.54
CA TRP A 456 7.40 3.82 -1.15
C TRP A 456 7.81 3.08 -2.40
N ASP A 457 8.39 3.78 -3.35
CA ASP A 457 9.04 3.16 -4.51
C ASP A 457 10.15 4.07 -5.07
N LEU A 458 10.93 3.52 -6.01
CA LEU A 458 11.92 4.28 -6.75
C LEU A 458 11.24 5.35 -7.61
N PRO A 459 11.80 6.57 -7.72
CA PRO A 459 11.16 7.68 -8.44
C PRO A 459 10.98 7.41 -9.95
N VAL A 460 11.61 6.38 -10.49
CA VAL A 460 11.50 5.96 -11.91
C VAL A 460 10.33 5.02 -12.18
N ARG A 461 9.67 4.51 -11.15
CA ARG A 461 8.62 3.48 -11.31
C ARG A 461 7.35 4.06 -11.90
N ARG A 462 6.83 3.41 -12.94
CA ARG A 462 5.64 3.83 -13.70
C ARG A 462 4.56 2.74 -13.77
N GLN A 463 4.93 1.47 -13.57
CA GLN A 463 4.01 0.34 -13.64
C GLN A 463 3.05 0.24 -12.46
N ILE A 464 3.35 0.90 -11.34
CA ILE A 464 2.52 0.95 -10.14
C ILE A 464 1.26 1.79 -10.38
N PHE A 465 0.22 1.57 -9.58
CA PHE A 465 -1.03 2.32 -9.66
C PHE A 465 -0.92 3.66 -8.95
N ALA A 466 0.01 4.50 -9.42
CA ALA A 466 0.32 5.79 -8.84
C ALA A 466 -0.02 6.95 -9.77
N GLY A 467 -0.63 7.97 -9.18
CA GLY A 467 -0.85 9.31 -9.66
C GLY A 467 -0.36 10.32 -8.63
N PHE A 468 -0.97 11.49 -8.55
CA PHE A 468 -0.56 12.54 -7.61
C PHE A 468 -1.60 13.66 -7.53
N ARG A 469 -1.45 14.52 -6.53
CA ARG A 469 -2.04 15.86 -6.46
C ARG A 469 -0.97 16.89 -6.23
N THR A 470 -1.27 18.17 -6.44
CA THR A 470 -0.31 19.25 -6.26
C THR A 470 -0.63 20.12 -5.03
N ALA A 471 0.36 20.87 -4.60
CA ALA A 471 0.27 21.83 -3.50
C ALA A 471 1.06 23.09 -3.86
N ARG A 472 0.81 24.16 -3.13
CA ARG A 472 1.63 25.38 -3.13
C ARG A 472 1.72 25.97 -1.73
N SER A 473 2.79 26.67 -1.43
CA SER A 473 2.89 27.41 -0.17
C SER A 473 1.81 28.48 -0.10
N ALA A 474 1.22 28.68 1.07
CA ALA A 474 0.41 29.87 1.29
C ALA A 474 1.34 31.07 1.32
N GLU A 475 0.96 32.16 0.66
CA GLU A 475 1.63 33.44 0.84
C GLU A 475 1.43 33.86 2.31
N LEU A 476 2.49 34.33 2.95
CA LEU A 476 2.39 34.95 4.26
C LEU A 476 1.93 36.39 4.01
N ASP A 477 0.69 36.69 4.38
CA ASP A 477 0.17 38.07 4.42
C ASP A 477 0.94 38.92 5.44
#